data_7266b2fc380a77156eb39890dd8850f9
#
_entry.id   7266b2fc380a77156eb39890dd8850f9
#
_cell.length_a   1.000
_cell.length_b   1.000
_cell.length_c   1.000
_cell.angle_alpha   90.00
_cell.angle_beta   90.00
_cell.angle_gamma   90.00
#
_symmetry.space_group_name_H-M   'P 1'
#
loop_
_entity.id
_entity.type
_entity.pdbx_description
1 polymer ?
#
loop_
_entity_poly.entity_id
_entity_poly.type
_entity_poly.pdbx_seq_one_letter_code
_entity_poly.pdbx_strand_id
1 'polypeptide(L)'
;MTNTKLHSSWPYFTLTALLGLIPVLNNKYPTAFFSAFSPWWVEIVSVFGGVWAVLMGLNRGWAILNYRIRSKKLVLEAVGNRHIIESPSENDVVNAGRIVSRLVRNVEKDLTEIKPDFTLASLKRLQSYLPELMAEIDNDEDARIRLGVVGVYLGETFCRNLGWQWFFRADPSLNQFSYLASILRKQGKEGDPFAWAADLMRGKRRIGEILKEIQS
;
A
#
# COMPACT_ATOMS: atom_id res chain seq x y z
N MET A 1 -9.11 -3.68 -18.54
CA MET A 1 -7.68 -3.95 -18.29
C MET A 1 -6.86 -2.99 -19.14
N THR A 2 -6.58 -1.83 -18.63
CA THR A 2 -5.71 -0.84 -19.30
C THR A 2 -4.31 -1.01 -18.73
N ASN A 3 -3.47 -1.66 -19.51
CA ASN A 3 -2.04 -1.86 -19.26
C ASN A 3 -1.35 -0.48 -19.36
N THR A 4 -1.34 0.30 -18.28
CA THR A 4 -0.47 1.47 -18.16
C THR A 4 0.96 0.96 -17.98
N LYS A 5 1.64 0.69 -19.11
CA LYS A 5 3.09 0.52 -19.11
C LYS A 5 3.69 1.77 -18.46
N LEU A 6 4.18 1.62 -17.24
CA LEU A 6 5.06 2.60 -16.60
C LEU A 6 6.25 2.77 -17.54
N HIS A 7 6.24 3.83 -18.33
CA HIS A 7 7.40 4.21 -19.12
C HIS A 7 8.55 4.48 -18.13
N SER A 8 9.53 3.59 -18.16
CA SER A 8 10.77 3.69 -17.39
C SER A 8 11.34 5.10 -17.48
N SER A 9 11.67 5.71 -16.36
CA SER A 9 12.37 7.00 -16.29
C SER A 9 13.86 6.89 -16.70
N TRP A 10 14.35 5.67 -16.91
CA TRP A 10 15.74 5.36 -17.31
C TRP A 10 16.26 6.15 -18.52
N PRO A 11 15.51 6.29 -19.64
CA PRO A 11 16.05 7.04 -20.78
C PRO A 11 16.34 8.51 -20.48
N TYR A 12 15.65 9.11 -19.51
CA TYR A 12 15.90 10.51 -19.14
C TYR A 12 17.13 10.68 -18.25
N PHE A 13 17.39 9.73 -17.35
CA PHE A 13 18.62 9.71 -16.54
C PHE A 13 19.86 9.46 -17.39
N THR A 14 19.79 8.55 -18.37
CA THR A 14 20.89 8.29 -19.29
C THR A 14 21.16 9.49 -20.19
N LEU A 15 20.14 10.18 -20.68
CA LEU A 15 20.29 11.38 -21.49
C LEU A 15 20.91 12.54 -20.67
N THR A 16 20.48 12.72 -19.42
CA THR A 16 21.04 13.74 -18.52
C THR A 16 22.50 13.48 -18.19
N ALA A 17 22.84 12.22 -17.92
CA ALA A 17 24.23 11.83 -17.65
C ALA A 17 25.12 12.01 -18.88
N LEU A 18 24.64 11.69 -20.07
CA LEU A 18 25.35 11.90 -21.34
C LEU A 18 25.55 13.40 -21.63
N LEU A 19 24.51 14.22 -21.47
CA LEU A 19 24.61 15.66 -21.70
C LEU A 19 25.52 16.37 -20.67
N GLY A 20 25.54 15.90 -19.41
CA GLY A 20 26.44 16.42 -18.37
C GLY A 20 27.90 15.98 -18.56
N LEU A 21 28.18 14.91 -19.29
CA LEU A 21 29.51 14.44 -19.60
C LEU A 21 30.17 15.22 -20.76
N ILE A 22 29.40 15.82 -21.65
CA ILE A 22 29.90 16.53 -22.82
C ILE A 22 30.92 17.65 -22.45
N PRO A 23 30.63 18.55 -21.48
CA PRO A 23 31.59 19.59 -21.09
C PRO A 23 32.87 19.02 -20.47
N VAL A 24 32.74 17.93 -19.68
CA VAL A 24 33.89 17.28 -19.02
C VAL A 24 34.79 16.59 -20.03
N LEU A 25 34.22 15.94 -21.03
CA LEU A 25 34.94 15.26 -22.09
C LEU A 25 35.61 16.28 -23.03
N ASN A 26 34.94 17.39 -23.33
CA ASN A 26 35.51 18.46 -24.17
C ASN A 26 36.71 19.13 -23.48
N ASN A 27 36.70 19.28 -22.16
CA ASN A 27 37.81 19.89 -21.41
C ASN A 27 39.01 18.92 -21.27
N LYS A 28 38.77 17.62 -21.21
CA LYS A 28 39.79 16.59 -20.98
C LYS A 28 40.40 16.03 -22.27
N TYR A 29 39.65 16.04 -23.37
CA TYR A 29 40.04 15.48 -24.68
C TYR A 29 39.59 16.41 -25.81
N PRO A 30 40.28 17.52 -26.04
CA PRO A 30 39.96 18.43 -27.14
C PRO A 30 40.30 17.78 -28.48
N THR A 31 39.38 16.99 -29.02
CA THR A 31 39.48 16.43 -30.36
C THR A 31 38.93 17.44 -31.38
N ALA A 32 39.39 17.38 -32.62
CA ALA A 32 38.89 18.23 -33.69
C ALA A 32 37.38 18.19 -33.89
N PHE A 33 36.75 17.09 -33.49
CA PHE A 33 35.29 16.90 -33.50
C PHE A 33 34.60 17.80 -32.47
N PHE A 34 35.12 17.87 -31.25
CA PHE A 34 34.54 18.71 -30.18
C PHE A 34 34.90 20.22 -30.34
N SER A 35 36.06 20.54 -30.93
CA SER A 35 36.43 21.92 -31.20
C SER A 35 35.56 22.58 -32.26
N ALA A 36 35.04 21.82 -33.23
CA ALA A 36 34.09 22.32 -34.21
C ALA A 36 32.70 22.63 -33.61
N PHE A 37 32.39 22.05 -32.47
CA PHE A 37 31.11 22.22 -31.73
C PHE A 37 31.27 23.09 -30.45
N SER A 38 32.33 23.88 -30.33
CA SER A 38 32.62 24.73 -29.16
C SER A 38 32.16 26.19 -29.23
N PRO A 39 31.00 26.50 -29.74
CA PRO A 39 30.42 27.80 -29.41
C PRO A 39 29.83 27.69 -28.01
N TRP A 40 29.96 28.73 -27.22
CA TRP A 40 29.38 28.92 -25.89
C TRP A 40 27.92 28.48 -25.76
N TRP A 41 27.15 28.49 -26.83
CA TRP A 41 25.74 28.02 -26.84
C TRP A 41 25.60 26.53 -26.58
N VAL A 42 26.58 25.67 -26.91
CA VAL A 42 26.53 24.21 -26.61
C VAL A 42 26.62 23.98 -25.11
N GLU A 43 27.43 24.75 -24.40
CA GLU A 43 27.53 24.71 -22.95
C GLU A 43 26.20 25.13 -22.30
N ILE A 44 25.62 26.23 -22.79
CA ILE A 44 24.32 26.70 -22.33
C ILE A 44 23.23 25.65 -22.56
N VAL A 45 23.13 25.10 -23.77
CA VAL A 45 22.13 24.07 -24.09
C VAL A 45 22.33 22.83 -23.25
N SER A 46 23.58 22.41 -22.98
CA SER A 46 23.88 21.26 -22.12
C SER A 46 23.43 21.50 -20.67
N VAL A 47 23.72 22.70 -20.13
CA VAL A 47 23.29 23.06 -18.76
C VAL A 47 21.77 23.16 -18.67
N PHE A 48 21.13 23.87 -19.59
CA PHE A 48 19.67 24.00 -19.59
C PHE A 48 18.97 22.67 -19.85
N GLY A 49 19.49 21.84 -20.77
CA GLY A 49 18.98 20.50 -21.03
C GLY A 49 19.13 19.58 -19.81
N GLY A 50 20.25 19.67 -19.11
CA GLY A 50 20.50 18.94 -17.86
C GLY A 50 19.54 19.36 -16.75
N VAL A 51 19.40 20.66 -16.50
CA VAL A 51 18.46 21.20 -15.51
C VAL A 51 17.01 20.81 -15.84
N TRP A 52 16.61 20.93 -17.11
CA TRP A 52 15.28 20.54 -17.56
C TRP A 52 15.02 19.06 -17.35
N ALA A 53 15.96 18.16 -17.67
CA ALA A 53 15.82 16.73 -17.48
C ALA A 53 15.71 16.36 -15.99
N VAL A 54 16.46 17.03 -15.09
CA VAL A 54 16.33 16.87 -13.63
C VAL A 54 14.96 17.32 -13.15
N LEU A 55 14.49 18.49 -13.57
CA LEU A 55 13.16 19.00 -13.19
C LEU A 55 12.03 18.08 -13.66
N MET A 56 12.13 17.55 -14.89
CA MET A 56 11.15 16.59 -15.41
C MET A 56 11.19 15.26 -14.66
N GLY A 57 12.40 14.79 -14.28
CA GLY A 57 12.58 13.60 -13.45
C GLY A 57 11.96 13.77 -12.07
N LEU A 58 12.20 14.90 -11.41
CA LEU A 58 11.63 15.26 -10.11
C LEU A 58 10.11 15.38 -10.18
N ASN A 59 9.56 16.04 -11.20
CA ASN A 59 8.12 16.19 -11.38
C ASN A 59 7.43 14.84 -11.60
N ARG A 60 8.03 13.94 -12.38
CA ARG A 60 7.50 12.56 -12.54
C ARG A 60 7.61 11.73 -11.27
N GLY A 61 8.73 11.80 -10.57
CA GLY A 61 8.90 11.16 -9.26
C GLY A 61 7.85 11.63 -8.26
N TRP A 62 7.62 12.94 -8.21
CA TRP A 62 6.57 13.54 -7.38
C TRP A 62 5.16 13.10 -7.79
N ALA A 63 4.86 13.03 -9.09
CA ALA A 63 3.57 12.56 -9.58
C ALA A 63 3.31 11.08 -9.22
N ILE A 64 4.33 10.22 -9.36
CA ILE A 64 4.25 8.81 -8.97
C ILE A 64 4.05 8.67 -7.46
N LEU A 65 4.81 9.42 -6.66
CA LEU A 65 4.68 9.41 -5.20
C LEU A 65 3.30 9.87 -4.76
N ASN A 66 2.81 10.98 -5.31
CA ASN A 66 1.47 11.49 -5.02
C ASN A 66 0.37 10.52 -5.45
N TYR A 67 0.51 9.85 -6.60
CA TYR A 67 -0.41 8.81 -7.04
C TYR A 67 -0.44 7.66 -6.03
N ARG A 68 0.72 7.13 -5.63
CA ARG A 68 0.82 6.05 -4.63
C ARG A 68 0.20 6.43 -3.28
N ILE A 69 0.47 7.64 -2.78
CA ILE A 69 -0.10 8.12 -1.52
C ILE A 69 -1.62 8.25 -1.64
N ARG A 70 -2.11 8.79 -2.77
CA ARG A 70 -3.54 9.03 -3.00
C ARG A 70 -4.32 7.73 -3.18
N SER A 71 -3.78 6.76 -3.91
CA SER A 71 -4.44 5.47 -4.13
C SER A 71 -4.53 4.67 -2.83
N LYS A 72 -3.45 4.56 -2.05
CA LYS A 72 -3.49 3.93 -0.71
C LYS A 72 -4.59 4.53 0.16
N LYS A 73 -4.69 5.86 0.20
CA LYS A 73 -5.71 6.55 0.97
C LYS A 73 -7.12 6.21 0.52
N LEU A 74 -7.37 6.21 -0.80
CA LEU A 74 -8.69 5.90 -1.38
C LEU A 74 -9.14 4.48 -1.07
N VAL A 75 -8.26 3.49 -1.19
CA VAL A 75 -8.57 2.08 -0.89
C VAL A 75 -8.96 1.90 0.58
N LEU A 76 -8.16 2.47 1.49
CA LEU A 76 -8.43 2.36 2.93
C LEU A 76 -9.69 3.12 3.34
N GLU A 77 -10.00 4.25 2.68
CA GLU A 77 -11.23 4.99 2.90
C GLU A 77 -12.45 4.22 2.39
N ALA A 78 -12.35 3.58 1.23
CA ALA A 78 -13.45 2.78 0.68
C ALA A 78 -13.85 1.63 1.60
N VAL A 79 -12.86 0.94 2.20
CA VAL A 79 -13.14 -0.14 3.16
C VAL A 79 -13.65 0.38 4.49
N GLY A 80 -13.10 1.50 4.99
CA GLY A 80 -13.50 2.07 6.29
C GLY A 80 -14.87 2.75 6.32
N ASN A 81 -15.41 3.14 5.16
CA ASN A 81 -16.69 3.87 5.04
C ASN A 81 -17.79 3.07 4.34
N ARG A 82 -17.55 1.77 4.06
CA ARG A 82 -18.53 0.98 3.34
C ARG A 82 -19.83 0.80 4.13
N HIS A 83 -20.96 0.94 3.42
CA HIS A 83 -22.26 0.46 3.87
C HIS A 83 -22.44 -0.96 3.33
N ILE A 84 -22.76 -1.90 4.21
CA ILE A 84 -23.01 -3.28 3.81
C ILE A 84 -24.35 -3.28 3.05
N ILE A 85 -24.27 -3.50 1.74
CA ILE A 85 -25.41 -3.59 0.86
C ILE A 85 -25.63 -5.06 0.51
N GLU A 86 -26.83 -5.55 0.75
CA GLU A 86 -27.47 -6.78 0.27
C GLU A 86 -26.86 -8.16 0.58
N SER A 87 -27.74 -9.15 0.64
CA SER A 87 -27.41 -10.53 0.99
C SER A 87 -26.56 -11.18 -0.10
N PRO A 88 -25.29 -11.52 0.17
CA PRO A 88 -24.44 -12.22 -0.77
C PRO A 88 -24.99 -13.63 -1.05
N SER A 89 -24.60 -14.23 -2.17
CA SER A 89 -24.93 -15.63 -2.44
C SER A 89 -24.27 -16.54 -1.40
N GLU A 90 -24.86 -17.71 -1.14
CA GLU A 90 -24.29 -18.69 -0.20
C GLU A 90 -22.87 -19.11 -0.59
N ASN A 91 -22.60 -19.27 -1.87
CA ASN A 91 -21.26 -19.58 -2.40
C ASN A 91 -20.24 -18.51 -2.07
N ASP A 92 -20.61 -17.22 -2.13
CA ASP A 92 -19.71 -16.12 -1.81
C ASP A 92 -19.36 -16.11 -0.31
N VAL A 93 -20.32 -16.41 0.55
CA VAL A 93 -20.10 -16.55 1.99
C VAL A 93 -19.14 -17.69 2.30
N VAL A 94 -19.34 -18.88 1.68
CA VAL A 94 -18.43 -20.03 1.83
C VAL A 94 -17.02 -19.69 1.35
N ASN A 95 -16.88 -18.99 0.23
CA ASN A 95 -15.60 -18.56 -0.28
C ASN A 95 -14.92 -17.54 0.64
N ALA A 96 -15.67 -16.59 1.20
CA ALA A 96 -15.14 -15.63 2.18
C ALA A 96 -14.56 -16.37 3.40
N GLY A 97 -15.27 -17.34 3.94
CA GLY A 97 -14.80 -18.18 5.04
C GLY A 97 -13.52 -18.97 4.71
N ARG A 98 -13.42 -19.52 3.50
CA ARG A 98 -12.20 -20.21 3.04
C ARG A 98 -11.00 -19.27 2.94
N ILE A 99 -11.20 -18.07 2.41
CA ILE A 99 -10.13 -17.06 2.27
C ILE A 99 -9.66 -16.60 3.65
N VAL A 100 -10.58 -16.23 4.55
CA VAL A 100 -10.22 -15.83 5.93
C VAL A 100 -9.44 -16.95 6.61
N SER A 101 -9.91 -18.21 6.55
CA SER A 101 -9.21 -19.35 7.15
C SER A 101 -7.81 -19.57 6.56
N ARG A 102 -7.63 -19.32 5.26
CA ARG A 102 -6.30 -19.40 4.63
C ARG A 102 -5.39 -18.27 5.11
N LEU A 103 -5.90 -17.06 5.22
CA LEU A 103 -5.14 -15.91 5.72
C LEU A 103 -4.73 -16.11 7.18
N VAL A 104 -5.62 -16.63 8.06
CA VAL A 104 -5.28 -16.99 9.44
C VAL A 104 -4.05 -17.92 9.49
N ARG A 105 -4.01 -18.95 8.64
CA ARG A 105 -2.87 -19.88 8.59
C ARG A 105 -1.57 -19.27 8.08
N ASN A 106 -1.68 -18.20 7.29
CA ASN A 106 -0.53 -17.54 6.69
C ASN A 106 -0.09 -16.27 7.44
N VAL A 107 -0.85 -15.82 8.44
CA VAL A 107 -0.53 -14.58 9.21
C VAL A 107 0.91 -14.56 9.71
N GLU A 108 1.45 -15.70 10.18
CA GLU A 108 2.83 -15.79 10.67
C GLU A 108 3.87 -15.48 9.58
N LYS A 109 3.57 -15.82 8.33
CA LYS A 109 4.43 -15.54 7.18
C LYS A 109 4.33 -14.09 6.72
N ASP A 110 3.10 -13.55 6.79
CA ASP A 110 2.79 -12.22 6.27
C ASP A 110 3.13 -11.10 7.28
N LEU A 111 3.22 -11.43 8.57
CA LEU A 111 3.55 -10.52 9.68
C LEU A 111 4.73 -11.04 10.52
N THR A 112 5.76 -11.55 9.87
CA THR A 112 6.94 -12.19 10.51
C THR A 112 7.60 -11.28 11.55
N GLU A 113 7.69 -9.99 11.28
CA GLU A 113 8.38 -8.99 12.12
C GLU A 113 7.75 -8.85 13.51
N ILE A 114 6.44 -9.00 13.61
CA ILE A 114 5.72 -8.89 14.89
C ILE A 114 5.61 -10.19 15.66
N LYS A 115 6.02 -11.33 15.06
CA LYS A 115 5.86 -12.67 15.64
C LYS A 115 4.44 -12.87 16.18
N PRO A 116 3.43 -12.97 15.29
CA PRO A 116 2.04 -13.00 15.66
C PRO A 116 1.73 -14.27 16.47
N ASP A 117 1.21 -14.09 17.68
CA ASP A 117 0.83 -15.18 18.60
C ASP A 117 -0.65 -15.14 18.94
N PHE A 118 -1.42 -14.29 18.30
CA PHE A 118 -2.85 -14.06 18.52
C PHE A 118 -3.21 -13.71 19.97
N THR A 119 -2.29 -13.06 20.71
CA THR A 119 -2.58 -12.51 22.03
C THR A 119 -2.95 -11.04 21.94
N LEU A 120 -3.66 -10.50 22.95
CA LEU A 120 -3.94 -9.07 23.03
C LEU A 120 -2.65 -8.23 23.17
N ALA A 121 -1.60 -8.82 23.76
CA ALA A 121 -0.30 -8.17 23.88
C ALA A 121 0.39 -8.01 22.52
N SER A 122 0.22 -8.96 21.61
CA SER A 122 0.83 -8.88 20.28
C SER A 122 0.19 -7.81 19.39
N LEU A 123 -1.03 -7.40 19.68
CA LEU A 123 -1.66 -6.27 18.98
C LEU A 123 -0.92 -4.94 19.23
N LYS A 124 -0.27 -4.77 20.38
CA LYS A 124 0.57 -3.59 20.64
C LYS A 124 1.79 -3.58 19.73
N ARG A 125 2.41 -4.76 19.50
CA ARG A 125 3.52 -4.90 18.55
C ARG A 125 3.07 -4.58 17.13
N LEU A 126 1.89 -5.07 16.74
CA LEU A 126 1.29 -4.71 15.45
C LEU A 126 1.17 -3.20 15.29
N GLN A 127 0.63 -2.49 16.28
CA GLN A 127 0.47 -1.03 16.20
C GLN A 127 1.80 -0.31 15.99
N SER A 128 2.88 -0.77 16.62
CA SER A 128 4.21 -0.18 16.44
C SER A 128 4.79 -0.46 15.05
N TYR A 129 4.44 -1.58 14.43
CA TYR A 129 4.92 -2.00 13.12
C TYR A 129 4.12 -1.40 11.95
N LEU A 130 2.90 -0.92 12.18
CA LEU A 130 2.03 -0.40 11.10
C LEU A 130 2.69 0.69 10.22
N PRO A 131 3.47 1.65 10.74
CA PRO A 131 4.13 2.65 9.90
C PRO A 131 5.11 2.02 8.88
N GLU A 132 5.85 0.99 9.29
CA GLU A 132 6.78 0.26 8.45
C GLU A 132 6.02 -0.56 7.40
N LEU A 133 5.00 -1.32 7.82
CA LEU A 133 4.11 -2.05 6.93
C LEU A 133 3.48 -1.13 5.86
N MET A 134 3.07 0.08 6.24
CA MET A 134 2.51 1.06 5.31
C MET A 134 3.54 1.60 4.33
N ALA A 135 4.81 1.68 4.71
CA ALA A 135 5.89 2.11 3.83
C ALA A 135 6.17 1.10 2.72
N GLU A 136 5.99 -0.18 2.98
CA GLU A 136 6.20 -1.28 2.02
C GLU A 136 5.11 -1.39 0.95
N ILE A 137 3.96 -0.76 1.16
CA ILE A 137 2.83 -0.86 0.22
C ILE A 137 3.11 -0.04 -1.03
N ASP A 138 3.13 -0.69 -2.19
CA ASP A 138 3.44 -0.06 -3.47
C ASP A 138 2.21 0.33 -4.30
N ASN A 139 1.12 -0.42 -4.19
CA ASN A 139 -0.06 -0.26 -5.03
C ASN A 139 -1.36 -0.61 -4.28
N ASP A 140 -2.52 -0.44 -4.94
CA ASP A 140 -3.84 -0.69 -4.37
C ASP A 140 -4.07 -2.15 -4.01
N GLU A 141 -3.54 -3.08 -4.79
CA GLU A 141 -3.67 -4.51 -4.55
C GLU A 141 -2.91 -4.91 -3.28
N ASP A 142 -1.67 -4.45 -3.13
CA ASP A 142 -0.88 -4.65 -1.91
C ASP A 142 -1.59 -4.06 -0.69
N ALA A 143 -2.16 -2.85 -0.83
CA ALA A 143 -2.92 -2.22 0.25
C ALA A 143 -4.10 -3.10 0.71
N ARG A 144 -4.84 -3.71 -0.22
CA ARG A 144 -5.95 -4.61 0.07
C ARG A 144 -5.49 -5.93 0.68
N ILE A 145 -4.41 -6.50 0.19
CA ILE A 145 -3.80 -7.72 0.75
C ILE A 145 -3.37 -7.47 2.20
N ARG A 146 -2.59 -6.41 2.45
CA ARG A 146 -2.12 -6.07 3.80
C ARG A 146 -3.27 -5.74 4.74
N LEU A 147 -4.29 -5.02 4.26
CA LEU A 147 -5.52 -4.77 5.00
C LEU A 147 -6.21 -6.09 5.39
N GLY A 148 -6.30 -7.03 4.45
CA GLY A 148 -6.85 -8.36 4.70
C GLY A 148 -6.09 -9.10 5.80
N VAL A 149 -4.77 -9.12 5.74
CA VAL A 149 -3.91 -9.77 6.74
C VAL A 149 -4.07 -9.14 8.12
N VAL A 150 -4.00 -7.81 8.22
CA VAL A 150 -4.15 -7.06 9.48
C VAL A 150 -5.55 -7.27 10.06
N GLY A 151 -6.60 -7.17 9.23
CA GLY A 151 -7.99 -7.37 9.66
C GLY A 151 -8.26 -8.79 10.16
N VAL A 152 -7.74 -9.81 9.46
CA VAL A 152 -7.85 -11.21 9.89
C VAL A 152 -7.08 -11.44 11.20
N TYR A 153 -5.90 -10.85 11.35
CA TYR A 153 -5.13 -10.96 12.59
C TYR A 153 -5.86 -10.34 13.79
N LEU A 154 -6.45 -9.15 13.62
CA LEU A 154 -7.30 -8.52 14.63
C LEU A 154 -8.50 -9.41 14.97
N GLY A 155 -9.25 -9.82 13.95
CA GLY A 155 -10.45 -10.63 14.11
C GLY A 155 -10.20 -11.94 14.83
N GLU A 156 -9.17 -12.68 14.40
CA GLU A 156 -8.81 -13.96 15.03
C GLU A 156 -8.32 -13.79 16.47
N THR A 157 -7.56 -12.71 16.73
CA THR A 157 -7.12 -12.38 18.09
C THR A 157 -8.33 -12.12 19.00
N PHE A 158 -9.35 -11.42 18.52
CA PHE A 158 -10.56 -11.17 19.31
C PHE A 158 -11.42 -12.42 19.46
N CYS A 159 -11.49 -13.29 18.46
CA CYS A 159 -12.14 -14.58 18.58
C CYS A 159 -11.50 -15.43 19.69
N ARG A 160 -10.18 -15.57 19.69
CA ARG A 160 -9.45 -16.42 20.64
C ARG A 160 -9.46 -15.90 22.08
N ASN A 161 -9.40 -14.57 22.26
CA ASN A 161 -9.23 -13.99 23.61
C ASN A 161 -10.52 -13.42 24.20
N LEU A 162 -11.47 -12.99 23.36
CA LEU A 162 -12.64 -12.25 23.82
C LEU A 162 -13.96 -12.96 23.50
N GLY A 163 -13.91 -14.15 22.87
CA GLY A 163 -15.09 -14.96 22.56
C GLY A 163 -15.97 -14.39 21.45
N TRP A 164 -15.40 -13.55 20.57
CA TRP A 164 -16.07 -13.15 19.34
C TRP A 164 -16.09 -14.31 18.35
N GLN A 165 -17.01 -14.27 17.39
CA GLN A 165 -17.14 -15.28 16.34
C GLN A 165 -17.19 -14.60 14.97
N TRP A 166 -16.54 -15.23 13.98
CA TRP A 166 -16.63 -14.78 12.61
C TRP A 166 -18.05 -14.98 12.07
N PHE A 167 -18.57 -13.95 11.45
CA PHE A 167 -19.74 -13.97 10.61
C PHE A 167 -19.33 -13.60 9.19
N PHE A 168 -19.19 -14.61 8.34
CA PHE A 168 -18.68 -14.43 7.00
C PHE A 168 -19.72 -13.76 6.12
N ARG A 169 -19.26 -12.72 5.42
CA ARG A 169 -20.01 -12.00 4.40
C ARG A 169 -19.10 -11.79 3.20
N ALA A 170 -19.68 -11.54 2.02
CA ALA A 170 -18.97 -11.17 0.81
C ALA A 170 -19.64 -9.96 0.19
N ASP A 171 -18.82 -9.04 -0.32
CA ASP A 171 -19.27 -7.91 -1.11
C ASP A 171 -18.78 -8.10 -2.56
N PRO A 172 -19.67 -8.41 -3.51
CA PRO A 172 -19.29 -8.63 -4.91
C PRO A 172 -18.59 -7.44 -5.56
N SER A 173 -18.83 -6.23 -5.08
CA SER A 173 -18.16 -5.01 -5.59
C SER A 173 -16.66 -5.00 -5.33
N LEU A 174 -16.21 -5.77 -4.35
CA LEU A 174 -14.80 -5.90 -3.96
C LEU A 174 -14.07 -7.02 -4.73
N ASN A 175 -14.72 -7.73 -5.65
CA ASN A 175 -14.14 -8.83 -6.44
C ASN A 175 -13.42 -9.88 -5.57
N GLN A 176 -12.15 -10.15 -5.85
CA GLN A 176 -11.32 -11.10 -5.08
C GLN A 176 -11.16 -10.73 -3.60
N PHE A 177 -11.43 -9.49 -3.23
CA PHE A 177 -11.39 -8.99 -1.85
C PHE A 177 -12.77 -8.96 -1.17
N SER A 178 -13.76 -9.63 -1.73
CA SER A 178 -15.14 -9.68 -1.22
C SER A 178 -15.23 -10.10 0.25
N TYR A 179 -14.33 -10.96 0.71
CA TYR A 179 -14.22 -11.41 2.11
C TYR A 179 -14.02 -10.29 3.12
N LEU A 180 -13.52 -9.11 2.68
CA LEU A 180 -13.36 -7.93 3.55
C LEU A 180 -14.69 -7.41 4.10
N ALA A 181 -15.83 -7.89 3.58
CA ALA A 181 -17.15 -7.62 4.14
C ALA A 181 -17.48 -8.45 5.39
N SER A 182 -16.69 -9.47 5.72
CA SER A 182 -16.92 -10.31 6.92
C SER A 182 -16.75 -9.51 8.20
N ILE A 183 -17.54 -9.86 9.21
CA ILE A 183 -17.58 -9.18 10.51
C ILE A 183 -17.41 -10.17 11.66
N LEU A 184 -17.28 -9.63 12.86
CA LEU A 184 -17.34 -10.38 14.11
C LEU A 184 -18.66 -10.15 14.81
N ARG A 185 -19.15 -11.16 15.51
CA ARG A 185 -20.36 -11.08 16.34
C ARG A 185 -20.11 -11.64 17.73
N LYS A 186 -20.69 -10.96 18.74
CA LYS A 186 -20.72 -11.43 20.12
C LYS A 186 -21.92 -10.84 20.84
N GLN A 187 -22.83 -11.69 21.34
CA GLN A 187 -23.98 -11.29 22.16
C GLN A 187 -24.82 -10.14 21.54
N GLY A 188 -25.09 -10.21 20.24
CA GLY A 188 -25.84 -9.20 19.50
C GLY A 188 -25.05 -7.96 19.08
N LYS A 189 -23.81 -7.81 19.53
CA LYS A 189 -22.90 -6.76 19.03
C LYS A 189 -22.20 -7.24 17.75
N GLU A 190 -21.96 -6.29 16.85
CA GLU A 190 -21.19 -6.50 15.63
C GLU A 190 -19.91 -5.66 15.67
N GLY A 191 -18.84 -6.19 15.08
CA GLY A 191 -17.55 -5.52 14.92
C GLY A 191 -16.97 -5.77 13.54
N ASP A 192 -16.40 -4.78 12.91
CA ASP A 192 -15.77 -4.90 11.60
C ASP A 192 -14.25 -4.86 11.71
N PRO A 193 -13.57 -6.04 11.72
CA PRO A 193 -12.12 -6.08 11.89
C PRO A 193 -11.36 -5.47 10.73
N PHE A 194 -11.94 -5.43 9.52
CA PHE A 194 -11.31 -4.82 8.36
C PHE A 194 -11.45 -3.30 8.36
N ALA A 195 -12.58 -2.77 8.83
CA ALA A 195 -12.73 -1.34 9.07
C ALA A 195 -11.78 -0.86 10.18
N TRP A 196 -11.66 -1.61 11.28
CA TRP A 196 -10.67 -1.31 12.34
C TRP A 196 -9.25 -1.35 11.81
N ALA A 197 -8.90 -2.36 10.98
CA ALA A 197 -7.59 -2.44 10.35
C ALA A 197 -7.32 -1.24 9.45
N ALA A 198 -8.31 -0.83 8.64
CA ALA A 198 -8.19 0.36 7.79
C ALA A 198 -7.97 1.64 8.60
N ASP A 199 -8.66 1.80 9.73
CA ASP A 199 -8.49 2.95 10.62
C ASP A 199 -7.13 2.96 11.32
N LEU A 200 -6.64 1.79 11.75
CA LEU A 200 -5.29 1.63 12.31
C LEU A 200 -4.21 1.99 11.28
N MET A 201 -4.30 1.43 10.08
CA MET A 201 -3.35 1.67 8.98
C MET A 201 -3.34 3.14 8.54
N ARG A 202 -4.46 3.86 8.67
CA ARG A 202 -4.56 5.31 8.42
C ARG A 202 -4.12 6.17 9.61
N GLY A 203 -3.82 5.56 10.76
CA GLY A 203 -3.52 6.28 11.99
C GLY A 203 -4.71 7.02 12.61
N LYS A 204 -5.94 6.71 12.20
CA LYS A 204 -7.17 7.34 12.71
C LYS A 204 -7.56 6.81 14.10
N ARG A 205 -7.18 5.58 14.41
CA ARG A 205 -7.50 4.90 15.68
C ARG A 205 -6.27 4.19 16.22
N ARG A 206 -6.32 3.85 17.51
CA ARG A 206 -5.31 3.03 18.19
C ARG A 206 -5.93 1.73 18.67
N ILE A 207 -5.11 0.69 18.83
CA ILE A 207 -5.56 -0.63 19.34
C ILE A 207 -6.28 -0.48 20.69
N GLY A 208 -5.79 0.39 21.58
CA GLY A 208 -6.42 0.62 22.88
C GLY A 208 -7.85 1.19 22.79
N GLU A 209 -8.18 1.97 21.77
CA GLU A 209 -9.53 2.51 21.55
C GLU A 209 -10.47 1.41 21.04
N ILE A 210 -10.00 0.57 20.11
CA ILE A 210 -10.75 -0.57 19.62
C ILE A 210 -11.04 -1.55 20.75
N LEU A 211 -10.05 -1.86 21.59
CA LEU A 211 -10.21 -2.74 22.75
C LEU A 211 -11.25 -2.20 23.75
N LYS A 212 -11.27 -0.90 24.00
CA LYS A 212 -12.29 -0.29 24.86
C LYS A 212 -13.69 -0.44 24.26
N GLU A 213 -13.86 -0.18 22.97
CA GLU A 213 -15.14 -0.31 22.27
C GLU A 213 -15.71 -1.72 22.32
N ILE A 214 -14.87 -2.74 22.09
CA ILE A 214 -15.32 -4.16 22.06
C ILE A 214 -15.52 -4.76 23.45
N GLN A 215 -14.98 -4.16 24.51
CA GLN A 215 -15.16 -4.58 25.89
C GLN A 215 -16.32 -3.87 26.60
N SER A 216 -16.76 -2.70 26.10
CA SER A 216 -17.93 -1.99 26.57
C SER A 216 -19.24 -2.67 26.12
#